data_a89cd28873c60b26f9cac8f6eca11845
#
_entry.id   a89cd28873c60b26f9cac8f6eca11845
#
_cell.length_a   1.000
_cell.length_b   1.000
_cell.length_c   1.000
_cell.angle_alpha   90.00
_cell.angle_beta   90.00
_cell.angle_gamma   90.00
#
_symmetry.space_group_name_H-M   'P 1'
#
loop_
_entity.id
_entity.type
_entity.pdbx_description
1 polymer ?
#
loop_
_entity_poly.entity_id
_entity_poly.type
_entity_poly.pdbx_seq_one_letter_code
_entity_poly.pdbx_strand_id
1 'polypeptide(L)'
;EDMGFTYLGPIDGHDLDRLVHVLAWARELQCPVVVHVKTVKGRGYSFAEQNPDKFHGVGPFDPETGLVKKSGGDDFSAVFGRTLAACAAEDGRVCAITAAMADGTGLAPFAKEFPDRFFDVAIAEGHGVAMAAGLAKQGMLPVFAVYSSFLQRGYDMLIHDVALQRLHVVLGVDRAGPVSYTHLRAHET
;
A
#
# COMPACT_ATOMS: atom_id res chain seq x y z
N GLU A 1 25.69 3.68 -11.86
CA GLU A 1 26.85 3.62 -12.76
C GLU A 1 27.19 2.17 -13.12
N ASP A 2 27.36 1.27 -12.16
CA ASP A 2 27.74 -0.13 -12.40
C ASP A 2 26.74 -0.93 -13.27
N MET A 3 25.50 -0.48 -13.34
CA MET A 3 24.47 -1.06 -14.21
C MET A 3 24.36 -0.34 -15.57
N GLY A 4 25.29 0.52 -15.93
CA GLY A 4 25.31 1.22 -17.22
C GLY A 4 24.39 2.44 -17.31
N PHE A 5 23.85 2.92 -16.16
CA PHE A 5 23.08 4.16 -16.13
C PHE A 5 23.93 5.38 -15.83
N THR A 6 23.66 6.49 -16.50
CA THR A 6 24.14 7.80 -16.09
C THR A 6 23.26 8.33 -14.96
N TYR A 7 23.86 8.73 -13.84
CA TYR A 7 23.14 9.26 -12.69
C TYR A 7 23.21 10.77 -12.63
N LEU A 8 22.06 11.42 -12.54
CA LEU A 8 21.88 12.85 -12.38
C LEU A 8 21.11 13.13 -11.09
N GLY A 9 21.72 13.80 -10.14
CA GLY A 9 21.04 14.15 -8.87
C GLY A 9 21.95 14.09 -7.64
N PRO A 10 21.40 14.28 -6.43
CA PRO A 10 19.99 14.59 -6.16
C PRO A 10 19.60 16.02 -6.53
N ILE A 11 18.36 16.20 -7.02
CA ILE A 11 17.82 17.49 -7.45
C ILE A 11 16.60 17.83 -6.59
N ASP A 12 16.43 19.10 -6.22
CA ASP A 12 15.20 19.55 -5.58
C ASP A 12 14.06 19.54 -6.63
N GLY A 13 13.07 18.65 -6.43
CA GLY A 13 11.92 18.53 -7.33
C GLY A 13 10.91 19.66 -7.23
N HIS A 14 11.07 20.57 -6.27
CA HIS A 14 10.25 21.78 -6.14
C HIS A 14 10.87 22.99 -6.84
N ASP A 15 12.13 22.90 -7.27
CA ASP A 15 12.77 23.84 -8.16
C ASP A 15 12.49 23.41 -9.62
N LEU A 16 11.38 23.90 -10.16
CA LEU A 16 10.91 23.51 -11.49
C LEU A 16 11.86 23.94 -12.60
N ASP A 17 12.49 25.12 -12.49
CA ASP A 17 13.42 25.62 -13.50
C ASP A 17 14.64 24.71 -13.62
N ARG A 18 15.20 24.33 -12.49
CA ARG A 18 16.32 23.39 -12.43
C ARG A 18 15.92 22.00 -12.91
N LEU A 19 14.75 21.53 -12.51
CA LEU A 19 14.25 20.20 -12.91
C LEU A 19 14.05 20.12 -14.43
N VAL A 20 13.43 21.11 -15.05
CA VAL A 20 13.26 21.21 -16.51
C VAL A 20 14.60 21.22 -17.23
N HIS A 21 15.58 22.00 -16.72
CA HIS A 21 16.90 22.06 -17.32
C HIS A 21 17.61 20.68 -17.27
N VAL A 22 17.55 19.99 -16.14
CA VAL A 22 18.16 18.65 -16.00
C VAL A 22 17.47 17.60 -16.87
N LEU A 23 16.14 17.64 -16.96
CA LEU A 23 15.38 16.74 -17.85
C LEU A 23 15.72 16.96 -19.33
N ALA A 24 15.89 18.24 -19.75
CA ALA A 24 16.32 18.56 -21.10
C ALA A 24 17.75 18.00 -21.36
N TRP A 25 18.68 18.18 -20.43
CA TRP A 25 20.01 17.61 -20.52
C TRP A 25 20.00 16.08 -20.56
N ALA A 26 19.22 15.43 -19.68
CA ALA A 26 19.08 13.98 -19.67
C ALA A 26 18.63 13.42 -21.03
N ARG A 27 17.71 14.11 -21.71
CA ARG A 27 17.24 13.75 -23.05
C ARG A 27 18.37 13.83 -24.10
N GLU A 28 19.27 14.78 -23.99
CA GLU A 28 20.38 14.96 -24.94
C GLU A 28 21.47 13.89 -24.82
N LEU A 29 21.58 13.22 -23.67
CA LEU A 29 22.62 12.22 -23.41
C LEU A 29 22.49 10.94 -24.27
N GLN A 30 21.32 10.67 -24.84
CA GLN A 30 21.04 9.50 -25.71
C GLN A 30 21.47 8.16 -25.10
N CYS A 31 21.43 8.02 -23.79
CA CYS A 31 21.77 6.84 -23.02
C CYS A 31 20.78 6.63 -21.87
N PRO A 32 20.74 5.46 -21.24
CA PRO A 32 19.93 5.25 -20.04
C PRO A 32 20.35 6.17 -18.91
N VAL A 33 19.40 6.96 -18.39
CA VAL A 33 19.65 7.96 -17.34
C VAL A 33 18.73 7.73 -16.16
N VAL A 34 19.26 7.80 -14.95
CA VAL A 34 18.50 7.88 -13.70
C VAL A 34 18.55 9.33 -13.21
N VAL A 35 17.41 9.99 -13.19
CA VAL A 35 17.27 11.33 -12.60
C VAL A 35 16.72 11.18 -11.19
N HIS A 36 17.57 11.47 -10.19
CA HIS A 36 17.16 11.39 -8.77
C HIS A 36 16.59 12.73 -8.32
N VAL A 37 15.30 12.76 -8.11
CA VAL A 37 14.55 13.95 -7.68
C VAL A 37 14.11 13.77 -6.24
N LYS A 38 14.41 14.74 -5.37
CA LYS A 38 13.95 14.80 -3.97
C LYS A 38 12.77 15.74 -3.87
N THR A 39 11.68 15.26 -3.27
CA THR A 39 10.48 16.06 -3.03
C THR A 39 10.04 15.94 -1.57
N VAL A 40 9.27 16.91 -1.11
CA VAL A 40 8.53 16.85 0.15
C VAL A 40 7.07 16.55 -0.20
N LYS A 41 6.55 15.41 0.25
CA LYS A 41 5.17 15.01 0.00
C LYS A 41 4.20 16.01 0.65
N GLY A 42 3.23 16.50 -0.12
CA GLY A 42 2.30 17.52 0.36
C GLY A 42 2.82 18.96 0.34
N ARG A 43 3.96 19.22 -0.29
CA ARG A 43 4.60 20.54 -0.36
C ARG A 43 3.63 21.66 -0.73
N GLY A 44 3.65 22.73 0.07
CA GLY A 44 2.79 23.91 -0.10
C GLY A 44 1.45 23.83 0.65
N TYR A 45 1.17 22.69 1.31
CA TYR A 45 -0.01 22.54 2.16
C TYR A 45 0.39 21.95 3.51
N SER A 46 0.44 22.79 4.55
CA SER A 46 1.04 22.46 5.85
C SER A 46 0.42 21.22 6.53
N PHE A 47 -0.89 21.00 6.40
CA PHE A 47 -1.55 19.84 6.96
C PHE A 47 -1.08 18.53 6.29
N ALA A 48 -0.82 18.56 4.97
CA ALA A 48 -0.31 17.41 4.23
C ALA A 48 1.18 17.18 4.48
N GLU A 49 1.99 18.24 4.61
CA GLU A 49 3.40 18.11 4.96
C GLU A 49 3.62 17.47 6.34
N GLN A 50 2.74 17.79 7.31
CA GLN A 50 2.79 17.23 8.66
C GLN A 50 2.21 15.82 8.76
N ASN A 51 1.29 15.45 7.88
CA ASN A 51 0.59 14.17 7.88
C ASN A 51 0.48 13.59 6.45
N PRO A 52 1.60 13.27 5.79
CA PRO A 52 1.61 12.89 4.38
C PRO A 52 0.82 11.61 4.09
N ASP A 53 0.73 10.69 5.04
CA ASP A 53 0.00 9.43 4.87
C ASP A 53 -1.50 9.67 4.86
N LYS A 54 -2.01 10.54 5.74
CA LYS A 54 -3.43 10.91 5.79
C LYS A 54 -3.91 11.55 4.49
N PHE A 55 -3.06 12.33 3.82
CA PHE A 55 -3.38 13.05 2.58
C PHE A 55 -2.95 12.29 1.32
N HIS A 56 -2.44 11.08 1.43
CA HIS A 56 -2.01 10.29 0.27
C HIS A 56 -3.16 9.87 -0.65
N GLY A 57 -4.32 9.58 -0.11
CA GLY A 57 -5.51 9.18 -0.85
C GLY A 57 -6.76 9.70 -0.17
N VAL A 58 -6.74 10.98 0.19
CA VAL A 58 -7.79 11.61 0.98
C VAL A 58 -9.05 11.86 0.15
N GLY A 59 -10.22 11.57 0.74
CA GLY A 59 -11.52 11.99 0.19
C GLY A 59 -11.73 13.50 0.30
N PRO A 60 -12.93 14.01 -0.02
CA PRO A 60 -13.23 15.44 0.12
C PRO A 60 -12.95 15.94 1.53
N PHE A 61 -12.18 17.01 1.64
CA PHE A 61 -11.81 17.63 2.91
C PHE A 61 -11.94 19.14 2.85
N ASP A 62 -11.93 19.79 4.02
CA ASP A 62 -11.90 21.24 4.12
C ASP A 62 -10.45 21.74 4.04
N PRO A 63 -10.08 22.55 3.03
CA PRO A 63 -8.71 23.03 2.85
C PRO A 63 -8.22 23.94 3.98
N GLU A 64 -9.12 24.67 4.68
CA GLU A 64 -8.74 25.61 5.74
C GLU A 64 -8.41 24.89 7.06
N THR A 65 -9.08 23.77 7.33
CA THR A 65 -8.93 23.02 8.58
C THR A 65 -8.21 21.67 8.42
N GLY A 66 -8.04 21.19 7.20
CA GLY A 66 -7.50 19.85 6.92
C GLY A 66 -8.41 18.70 7.38
N LEU A 67 -9.67 18.99 7.75
CA LEU A 67 -10.61 17.98 8.22
C LEU A 67 -11.28 17.27 7.05
N VAL A 68 -11.17 15.94 7.05
CA VAL A 68 -11.84 15.07 6.06
C VAL A 68 -13.33 15.05 6.35
N LYS A 69 -14.15 15.31 5.33
CA LYS A 69 -15.60 15.15 5.43
C LYS A 69 -15.91 13.66 5.56
N LYS A 70 -16.46 13.26 6.71
CA LYS A 70 -16.91 11.88 6.90
C LYS A 70 -18.00 11.56 5.90
N SER A 71 -17.79 10.58 5.03
CA SER A 71 -18.87 9.93 4.31
C SER A 71 -19.71 9.16 5.34
N GLY A 72 -21.02 9.38 5.36
CA GLY A 72 -21.89 8.69 6.31
C GLY A 72 -22.05 7.22 5.95
N GLY A 73 -21.77 6.34 6.91
CA GLY A 73 -21.98 4.90 6.81
C GLY A 73 -20.66 4.09 6.93
N ASP A 74 -20.84 2.83 7.30
CA ASP A 74 -19.74 1.86 7.33
C ASP A 74 -19.50 1.35 5.91
N ASP A 75 -18.26 1.45 5.44
CA ASP A 75 -17.82 0.74 4.25
C ASP A 75 -17.48 -0.73 4.57
N PHE A 76 -17.30 -1.53 3.52
CA PHE A 76 -16.98 -2.95 3.67
C PHE A 76 -15.65 -3.17 4.41
N SER A 77 -14.65 -2.31 4.21
CA SER A 77 -13.35 -2.42 4.87
C SER A 77 -13.50 -2.19 6.39
N ALA A 78 -14.31 -1.21 6.80
CA ALA A 78 -14.59 -0.97 8.22
C ALA A 78 -15.32 -2.13 8.88
N VAL A 79 -16.31 -2.74 8.20
CA VAL A 79 -17.00 -3.94 8.69
C VAL A 79 -16.04 -5.11 8.80
N PHE A 80 -15.23 -5.34 7.77
CA PHE A 80 -14.22 -6.39 7.74
C PHE A 80 -13.23 -6.26 8.91
N GLY A 81 -12.64 -5.07 9.11
CA GLY A 81 -11.66 -4.85 10.18
C GLY A 81 -12.24 -5.09 11.57
N ARG A 82 -13.47 -4.61 11.84
CA ARG A 82 -14.15 -4.86 13.13
C ARG A 82 -14.46 -6.33 13.34
N THR A 83 -14.95 -7.02 12.31
CA THR A 83 -15.25 -8.44 12.40
C THR A 83 -13.99 -9.26 12.65
N LEU A 84 -12.90 -8.94 11.96
CA LEU A 84 -11.62 -9.61 12.18
C LEU A 84 -11.06 -9.38 13.59
N ALA A 85 -11.19 -8.17 14.13
CA ALA A 85 -10.81 -7.88 15.50
C ALA A 85 -11.67 -8.70 16.52
N ALA A 86 -12.96 -8.81 16.29
CA ALA A 86 -13.83 -9.66 17.12
C ALA A 86 -13.40 -11.14 17.07
N CYS A 87 -13.11 -11.67 15.87
CA CYS A 87 -12.59 -13.04 15.74
C CYS A 87 -11.24 -13.22 16.48
N ALA A 88 -10.38 -12.22 16.43
CA ALA A 88 -9.08 -12.26 17.11
C ALA A 88 -9.20 -12.18 18.65
N ALA A 89 -10.24 -11.56 19.15
CA ALA A 89 -10.55 -11.55 20.59
C ALA A 89 -10.99 -12.94 21.08
N GLU A 90 -11.67 -13.71 20.25
CA GLU A 90 -12.13 -15.06 20.57
C GLU A 90 -11.05 -16.14 20.33
N ASP A 91 -10.21 -15.98 19.30
CA ASP A 91 -9.16 -16.94 18.94
C ASP A 91 -7.79 -16.26 18.81
N GLY A 92 -6.89 -16.58 19.75
CA GLY A 92 -5.52 -16.06 19.79
C GLY A 92 -4.65 -16.43 18.58
N ARG A 93 -5.09 -17.36 17.73
CA ARG A 93 -4.37 -17.75 16.50
C ARG A 93 -4.62 -16.80 15.34
N VAL A 94 -5.71 -16.02 15.39
CA VAL A 94 -6.04 -15.06 14.32
C VAL A 94 -5.02 -13.94 14.30
N CYS A 95 -4.38 -13.72 13.15
CA CYS A 95 -3.45 -12.63 12.91
C CYS A 95 -3.74 -11.96 11.58
N ALA A 96 -3.36 -10.68 11.47
CA ALA A 96 -3.60 -9.87 10.30
C ALA A 96 -2.29 -9.42 9.66
N ILE A 97 -2.23 -9.48 8.33
CA ILE A 97 -1.10 -9.06 7.53
C ILE A 97 -1.60 -8.06 6.48
N THR A 98 -0.83 -7.03 6.22
CA THR A 98 -1.08 -6.11 5.10
C THR A 98 0.23 -5.66 4.48
N ALA A 99 0.17 -5.00 3.33
CA ALA A 99 1.34 -4.47 2.62
C ALA A 99 1.18 -2.95 2.43
N ALA A 100 1.46 -2.16 3.48
CA ALA A 100 1.31 -0.70 3.54
C ALA A 100 -0.14 -0.21 3.29
N MET A 101 -1.15 -1.00 3.66
CA MET A 101 -2.56 -0.70 3.37
C MET A 101 -3.46 -0.81 4.61
N ALA A 102 -2.93 -0.64 5.83
CA ALA A 102 -3.67 -0.84 7.08
C ALA A 102 -4.96 -0.02 7.16
N ASP A 103 -4.89 1.27 6.83
CA ASP A 103 -6.07 2.15 6.84
C ASP A 103 -7.07 1.76 5.77
N GLY A 104 -6.59 1.57 4.53
CA GLY A 104 -7.44 1.31 3.38
C GLY A 104 -8.15 -0.04 3.40
N THR A 105 -7.60 -1.04 4.09
CA THR A 105 -8.20 -2.36 4.29
C THR A 105 -8.99 -2.49 5.60
N GLY A 106 -9.10 -1.39 6.36
CA GLY A 106 -9.81 -1.35 7.64
C GLY A 106 -9.09 -2.01 8.80
N LEU A 107 -7.80 -2.34 8.66
CA LEU A 107 -7.01 -3.04 9.70
C LEU A 107 -6.40 -2.13 10.77
N ALA A 108 -6.46 -0.80 10.65
CA ALA A 108 -5.88 0.10 11.63
C ALA A 108 -6.40 -0.11 13.07
N PRO A 109 -7.70 -0.37 13.33
CA PRO A 109 -8.18 -0.75 14.64
C PRO A 109 -7.60 -2.07 15.16
N PHE A 110 -7.49 -3.08 14.29
CA PHE A 110 -6.86 -4.36 14.61
C PHE A 110 -5.40 -4.19 15.04
N ALA A 111 -4.63 -3.40 14.28
CA ALA A 111 -3.23 -3.10 14.59
C ALA A 111 -3.05 -2.44 15.96
N LYS A 112 -3.99 -1.60 16.36
CA LYS A 112 -3.99 -0.92 17.68
C LYS A 112 -4.35 -1.87 18.83
N GLU A 113 -5.31 -2.77 18.61
CA GLU A 113 -5.83 -3.67 19.64
C GLU A 113 -4.93 -4.92 19.80
N PHE A 114 -4.39 -5.44 18.70
CA PHE A 114 -3.58 -6.65 18.67
C PHE A 114 -2.21 -6.43 17.99
N PRO A 115 -1.33 -5.55 18.51
CA PRO A 115 -0.07 -5.18 17.87
C PRO A 115 0.86 -6.38 17.65
N ASP A 116 0.86 -7.36 18.54
CA ASP A 116 1.72 -8.57 18.45
C ASP A 116 1.23 -9.59 17.41
N ARG A 117 0.03 -9.37 16.85
CA ARG A 117 -0.60 -10.23 15.83
C ARG A 117 -0.93 -9.47 14.55
N PHE A 118 -0.40 -8.27 14.42
CA PHE A 118 -0.52 -7.44 13.23
C PHE A 118 0.85 -7.27 12.57
N PHE A 119 0.92 -7.49 11.26
CA PHE A 119 2.14 -7.40 10.48
C PHE A 119 1.93 -6.54 9.24
N ASP A 120 2.60 -5.40 9.17
CA ASP A 120 2.69 -4.61 7.95
C ASP A 120 4.05 -4.88 7.29
N VAL A 121 4.02 -5.54 6.15
CA VAL A 121 5.23 -5.90 5.40
C VAL A 121 5.72 -4.81 4.46
N ALA A 122 5.22 -3.59 4.60
CA ALA A 122 5.44 -2.49 3.68
C ALA A 122 5.00 -2.86 2.24
N ILE A 123 5.55 -2.24 1.19
CA ILE A 123 5.17 -2.51 -0.20
C ILE A 123 5.87 -3.80 -0.68
N ALA A 124 5.49 -4.94 -0.08
CA ALA A 124 6.10 -6.24 -0.34
C ALA A 124 5.03 -7.36 -0.34
N GLU A 125 4.08 -7.30 -1.27
CA GLU A 125 2.92 -8.18 -1.32
C GLU A 125 3.31 -9.67 -1.42
N GLY A 126 4.33 -9.99 -2.20
CA GLY A 126 4.85 -11.37 -2.28
C GLY A 126 5.36 -11.88 -0.94
N HIS A 127 6.07 -11.03 -0.17
CA HIS A 127 6.50 -11.37 1.18
C HIS A 127 5.31 -11.54 2.11
N GLY A 128 4.26 -10.72 1.99
CA GLY A 128 3.03 -10.87 2.77
C GLY A 128 2.38 -12.23 2.60
N VAL A 129 2.33 -12.75 1.36
CA VAL A 129 1.82 -14.11 1.07
C VAL A 129 2.72 -15.18 1.67
N ALA A 130 4.03 -15.09 1.46
CA ALA A 130 4.99 -16.07 2.00
C ALA A 130 4.98 -16.08 3.54
N MET A 131 4.87 -14.92 4.18
CA MET A 131 4.72 -14.79 5.63
C MET A 131 3.42 -15.44 6.12
N ALA A 132 2.29 -15.19 5.43
CA ALA A 132 1.02 -15.82 5.74
C ALA A 132 1.12 -17.35 5.68
N ALA A 133 1.78 -17.89 4.63
CA ALA A 133 2.03 -19.31 4.51
C ALA A 133 2.86 -19.85 5.68
N GLY A 134 3.93 -19.16 6.07
CA GLY A 134 4.76 -19.54 7.22
C GLY A 134 4.00 -19.57 8.55
N LEU A 135 3.17 -18.54 8.80
CA LEU A 135 2.32 -18.46 9.99
C LEU A 135 1.25 -19.58 10.00
N ALA A 136 0.60 -19.85 8.86
CA ALA A 136 -0.34 -20.95 8.75
C ALA A 136 0.32 -22.32 9.00
N LYS A 137 1.55 -22.50 8.53
CA LYS A 137 2.34 -23.71 8.77
C LYS A 137 2.61 -23.94 10.26
N GLN A 138 2.68 -22.88 11.06
CA GLN A 138 2.87 -22.93 12.50
C GLN A 138 1.54 -22.99 13.29
N GLY A 139 0.40 -23.15 12.61
CA GLY A 139 -0.92 -23.30 13.24
C GLY A 139 -1.63 -22.00 13.55
N MET A 140 -1.14 -20.86 13.06
CA MET A 140 -1.87 -19.59 13.10
C MET A 140 -2.98 -19.56 12.06
N LEU A 141 -3.90 -18.61 12.19
CA LEU A 141 -4.96 -18.30 11.25
C LEU A 141 -4.72 -16.93 10.60
N PRO A 142 -3.81 -16.85 9.63
CA PRO A 142 -3.44 -15.58 9.02
C PRO A 142 -4.51 -15.10 8.03
N VAL A 143 -4.78 -13.80 8.11
CA VAL A 143 -5.62 -13.06 7.16
C VAL A 143 -4.74 -12.01 6.48
N PHE A 144 -4.48 -12.16 5.19
CA PHE A 144 -3.73 -11.18 4.40
C PHE A 144 -4.71 -10.26 3.67
N ALA A 145 -4.77 -8.99 4.10
CA ALA A 145 -5.63 -7.98 3.50
C ALA A 145 -4.83 -7.08 2.55
N VAL A 146 -5.28 -7.03 1.31
CA VAL A 146 -4.56 -6.40 0.19
C VAL A 146 -5.52 -5.90 -0.88
N TYR A 147 -5.15 -4.84 -1.60
CA TYR A 147 -5.92 -4.40 -2.76
C TYR A 147 -5.76 -5.37 -3.93
N SER A 148 -6.85 -5.58 -4.67
CA SER A 148 -6.91 -6.57 -5.75
C SER A 148 -5.81 -6.41 -6.80
N SER A 149 -5.49 -5.18 -7.24
CA SER A 149 -4.44 -4.91 -8.22
C SER A 149 -3.04 -5.21 -7.71
N PHE A 150 -2.81 -5.12 -6.40
CA PHE A 150 -1.49 -5.38 -5.81
C PHE A 150 -1.29 -6.85 -5.49
N LEU A 151 -2.36 -7.61 -5.27
CA LEU A 151 -2.30 -9.06 -5.04
C LEU A 151 -1.63 -9.80 -6.20
N GLN A 152 -1.67 -9.25 -7.42
CA GLN A 152 -0.98 -9.83 -8.59
C GLN A 152 0.53 -10.05 -8.35
N ARG A 153 1.18 -9.24 -7.50
CA ARG A 153 2.60 -9.40 -7.16
C ARG A 153 2.88 -10.62 -6.28
N GLY A 154 1.85 -11.19 -5.66
CA GLY A 154 1.94 -12.39 -4.85
C GLY A 154 1.45 -13.65 -5.56
N TYR A 155 1.15 -13.60 -6.86
CA TYR A 155 0.50 -14.70 -7.58
C TYR A 155 1.31 -16.01 -7.52
N ASP A 156 2.59 -15.95 -7.78
CA ASP A 156 3.49 -17.11 -7.72
C ASP A 156 3.55 -17.70 -6.30
N MET A 157 3.68 -16.86 -5.28
CA MET A 157 3.70 -17.27 -3.87
C MET A 157 2.35 -17.88 -3.44
N LEU A 158 1.23 -17.39 -3.97
CA LEU A 158 -0.08 -18.00 -3.68
C LEU A 158 -0.15 -19.45 -4.20
N ILE A 159 0.40 -19.70 -5.37
CA ILE A 159 0.45 -21.07 -5.93
C ILE A 159 1.44 -21.92 -5.14
N HIS A 160 2.69 -21.47 -5.07
CA HIS A 160 3.81 -22.27 -4.54
C HIS A 160 3.77 -22.40 -3.02
N ASP A 161 3.60 -21.28 -2.30
CA ASP A 161 3.77 -21.28 -0.84
C ASP A 161 2.47 -21.64 -0.10
N VAL A 162 1.31 -21.33 -0.70
CA VAL A 162 0.00 -21.57 -0.05
C VAL A 162 -0.72 -22.77 -0.65
N ALA A 163 -1.04 -22.73 -1.95
CA ALA A 163 -1.95 -23.69 -2.57
C ALA A 163 -1.33 -25.09 -2.68
N LEU A 164 -0.11 -25.22 -3.17
CA LEU A 164 0.58 -26.52 -3.28
C LEU A 164 0.81 -27.18 -1.90
N GLN A 165 1.00 -26.38 -0.88
CA GLN A 165 1.16 -26.88 0.50
C GLN A 165 -0.18 -27.07 1.24
N ARG A 166 -1.31 -26.70 0.61
CA ARG A 166 -2.66 -26.77 1.19
C ARG A 166 -2.78 -26.06 2.53
N LEU A 167 -2.15 -24.90 2.66
CA LEU A 167 -2.18 -24.10 3.88
C LEU A 167 -3.46 -23.26 3.95
N HIS A 168 -3.99 -23.11 5.17
CA HIS A 168 -5.16 -22.30 5.42
C HIS A 168 -4.75 -20.82 5.60
N VAL A 169 -4.83 -20.06 4.53
CA VAL A 169 -4.61 -18.61 4.49
C VAL A 169 -5.89 -17.95 3.99
N VAL A 170 -6.37 -16.95 4.69
CA VAL A 170 -7.52 -16.14 4.26
C VAL A 170 -7.00 -14.90 3.53
N LEU A 171 -7.55 -14.62 2.35
CA LEU A 171 -7.24 -13.42 1.57
C LEU A 171 -8.39 -12.44 1.66
N GLY A 172 -8.17 -11.30 2.30
CA GLY A 172 -9.07 -10.16 2.32
C GLY A 172 -8.78 -9.26 1.11
N VAL A 173 -9.43 -9.54 -0.03
CA VAL A 173 -9.17 -8.77 -1.26
C VAL A 173 -10.09 -7.57 -1.32
N ASP A 174 -9.54 -6.40 -1.07
CA ASP A 174 -10.26 -5.13 -1.12
C ASP A 174 -10.17 -4.47 -2.50
N ARG A 175 -11.08 -3.52 -2.77
CA ARG A 175 -11.17 -2.78 -4.04
C ARG A 175 -11.27 -3.71 -5.27
N ALA A 176 -11.98 -4.81 -5.14
CA ALA A 176 -12.22 -5.76 -6.22
C ALA A 176 -13.44 -5.42 -7.09
N GLY A 177 -14.12 -4.30 -6.82
CA GLY A 177 -15.30 -3.86 -7.55
C GLY A 177 -14.99 -3.34 -8.96
N PRO A 178 -15.92 -3.43 -9.90
CA PRO A 178 -15.71 -3.03 -11.30
C PRO A 178 -15.49 -1.52 -11.49
N VAL A 179 -15.94 -0.68 -10.56
CA VAL A 179 -15.97 0.78 -10.73
C VAL A 179 -14.60 1.45 -10.55
N SER A 180 -13.76 0.94 -9.64
CA SER A 180 -12.45 1.57 -9.35
C SER A 180 -11.37 1.23 -10.36
N TYR A 181 -11.39 0.03 -10.94
CA TYR A 181 -10.31 -0.48 -11.78
C TYR A 181 -10.57 -0.40 -13.28
N THR A 182 -11.81 -0.46 -13.72
CA THR A 182 -12.14 -0.23 -15.15
C THR A 182 -11.81 1.17 -15.57
N HIS A 183 -11.94 2.18 -14.70
CA HIS A 183 -11.57 3.56 -15.01
C HIS A 183 -10.05 3.79 -15.03
N LEU A 184 -9.28 3.18 -14.11
CA LEU A 184 -7.81 3.30 -14.08
C LEU A 184 -7.15 2.55 -15.25
N ARG A 185 -7.63 1.35 -15.61
CA ARG A 185 -7.11 0.59 -16.75
C ARG A 185 -7.45 1.18 -18.12
N ALA A 186 -8.55 1.89 -18.25
CA ALA A 186 -8.92 2.56 -19.51
C ALA A 186 -7.98 3.73 -19.86
N HIS A 187 -7.18 4.23 -18.94
CA HIS A 187 -6.20 5.28 -19.14
C HIS A 187 -4.75 4.76 -19.29
N GLU A 188 -4.51 3.49 -19.07
CA GLU A 188 -3.18 2.85 -19.19
C GLU A 188 -2.98 2.10 -20.51
N THR A 189 -4.00 2.03 -21.35
CA THR A 189 -3.96 1.50 -22.73
C THR A 189 -4.15 2.58 -23.75
#